data_f252374d685462c28dafd918be832620
#
_entry.id   f252374d685462c28dafd918be832620
#
_cell.length_a   1.000
_cell.length_b   1.000
_cell.length_c   1.000
_cell.angle_alpha   90.00
_cell.angle_beta   90.00
_cell.angle_gamma   90.00
#
_symmetry.space_group_name_H-M   'P 1'
#
loop_
_entity.id
_entity.type
_entity.pdbx_description
1 polymer ?
#
loop_
_entity_poly.entity_id
_entity_poly.type
_entity_poly.pdbx_seq_one_letter_code
_entity_poly.pdbx_strand_id
1 'polypeptide(L)'
;GTLEHELNVAHITGPNSSMDVPFFRGAKRAITLSIPGFEGEEVKVKGVFNAWNSDATFLEWNGNAWEAPLVLAPGEYAYKLVVNGEEVLDPSNEVTVPNGFGSFNNVLTVEGGGGEAPVAIDFQFVHEGALRFSSIPEDQEVLAFFNNRVIDVVRDEDGLSIAIPADAQEWERAWIRLYTARNGQQGGDWLIPLNFGEVIIDTKELDRKDWHTSIMYFAMVDRFFNGNPKNDQPVQDSAVHPRANYQGGDIEGMRQKLAEGYFDALHTNTLWISPITQNPENAWGLWNQGGPVSTFSGYHGYWPISNIKPDHRFASPEELHXX
;
A
#
# COMPACT_ATOMS: atom_id res chain seq x y z
N GLY A 1 3.04 -24.33 19.25
CA GLY A 1 1.61 -24.58 19.44
C GLY A 1 0.79 -24.00 18.31
N THR A 2 -0.42 -24.51 18.13
CA THR A 2 -1.35 -24.02 17.12
C THR A 2 -2.01 -22.74 17.64
N LEU A 3 -2.04 -21.70 16.83
CA LEU A 3 -2.74 -20.46 17.18
C LEU A 3 -4.24 -20.69 17.03
N GLU A 4 -5.00 -20.41 18.06
CA GLU A 4 -6.46 -20.61 18.06
C GLU A 4 -7.20 -19.40 17.46
N HIS A 5 -6.59 -18.22 17.54
CA HIS A 5 -7.22 -16.97 17.13
C HIS A 5 -6.63 -16.44 15.82
N GLU A 6 -7.41 -15.64 15.11
CA GLU A 6 -6.95 -14.95 13.92
C GLU A 6 -6.12 -13.71 14.30
N LEU A 7 -6.56 -13.01 15.34
CA LEU A 7 -5.83 -11.88 15.91
C LEU A 7 -5.05 -12.34 17.14
N ASN A 8 -3.77 -12.03 17.19
CA ASN A 8 -2.86 -12.49 18.22
C ASN A 8 -1.96 -11.35 18.66
N VAL A 9 -1.34 -11.53 19.83
CA VAL A 9 -0.42 -10.55 20.41
C VAL A 9 0.92 -11.24 20.66
N ALA A 10 1.99 -10.64 20.17
CA ALA A 10 3.36 -11.03 20.52
C ALA A 10 3.86 -10.05 21.59
N HIS A 11 4.23 -10.59 22.74
CA HIS A 11 4.79 -9.80 23.84
C HIS A 11 6.30 -9.78 23.71
N ILE A 12 6.87 -8.60 23.48
CA ILE A 12 8.31 -8.44 23.26
C ILE A 12 8.91 -7.71 24.47
N THR A 13 9.91 -8.32 25.10
CA THR A 13 10.58 -7.74 26.26
C THR A 13 12.05 -7.48 25.95
N GLY A 14 12.48 -6.26 26.18
CA GLY A 14 13.87 -5.84 26.10
C GLY A 14 14.42 -5.51 27.49
N PRO A 15 15.69 -5.12 27.58
CA PRO A 15 16.31 -4.81 28.88
C PRO A 15 15.61 -3.68 29.65
N ASN A 16 15.07 -2.70 28.96
CA ASN A 16 14.52 -1.50 29.61
C ASN A 16 13.08 -1.19 29.22
N SER A 17 12.44 -2.06 28.42
CA SER A 17 11.08 -1.80 27.93
C SER A 17 10.42 -3.09 27.48
N SER A 18 9.10 -3.04 27.39
CA SER A 18 8.34 -4.12 26.76
C SER A 18 7.27 -3.50 25.89
N MET A 19 6.81 -4.28 24.90
CA MET A 19 5.73 -3.85 24.02
C MET A 19 4.93 -5.05 23.56
N ASP A 20 3.67 -4.82 23.30
CA ASP A 20 2.76 -5.78 22.67
C ASP A 20 2.61 -5.43 21.21
N VAL A 21 2.74 -6.43 20.34
CA VAL A 21 2.65 -6.23 18.89
C VAL A 21 1.51 -7.09 18.36
N PRO A 22 0.50 -6.51 17.71
CA PRO A 22 -0.57 -7.30 17.11
C PRO A 22 -0.08 -7.99 15.84
N PHE A 23 -0.59 -9.19 15.59
CA PHE A 23 -0.40 -9.81 14.28
C PHE A 23 -1.64 -10.62 13.91
N PHE A 24 -1.88 -10.68 12.60
CA PHE A 24 -3.02 -11.37 12.02
C PHE A 24 -2.54 -12.66 11.38
N ARG A 25 -3.21 -13.75 11.73
CA ARG A 25 -2.97 -15.04 11.12
C ARG A 25 -3.96 -15.20 9.95
N GLY A 26 -3.53 -14.83 8.77
CA GLY A 26 -4.33 -14.98 7.58
C GLY A 26 -4.51 -16.45 7.20
N ALA A 27 -5.67 -16.79 6.68
CA ALA A 27 -5.96 -18.13 6.20
C ALA A 27 -5.36 -18.30 4.80
N LYS A 28 -4.11 -18.78 4.74
CA LYS A 28 -3.51 -19.12 3.45
C LYS A 28 -4.13 -20.41 2.92
N ARG A 29 -4.24 -20.48 1.61
CA ARG A 29 -4.80 -21.63 0.92
C ARG A 29 -3.74 -22.35 0.10
N ALA A 30 -3.75 -23.67 0.16
CA ALA A 30 -2.94 -24.49 -0.72
C ALA A 30 -3.72 -24.61 -2.05
N ILE A 31 -3.10 -24.20 -3.14
CA ILE A 31 -3.68 -24.29 -4.48
C ILE A 31 -2.64 -24.88 -5.41
N THR A 32 -3.07 -25.35 -6.57
CA THR A 32 -2.15 -25.79 -7.63
C THR A 32 -2.31 -24.84 -8.82
N LEU A 33 -1.25 -24.14 -9.15
CA LEU A 33 -1.19 -23.39 -10.40
C LEU A 33 -1.01 -24.43 -11.51
N SER A 34 -1.90 -24.48 -12.49
CA SER A 34 -1.88 -25.49 -13.55
C SER A 34 -1.96 -24.78 -14.90
N ILE A 35 -0.97 -25.04 -15.75
CA ILE A 35 -0.83 -24.40 -17.06
C ILE A 35 -0.82 -25.50 -18.12
N PRO A 36 -1.96 -25.76 -18.76
CA PRO A 36 -2.03 -26.82 -19.77
C PRO A 36 -1.31 -26.41 -21.05
N GLY A 37 -0.86 -27.41 -21.80
CA GLY A 37 -0.12 -27.20 -23.03
C GLY A 37 1.37 -27.07 -22.78
N PHE A 38 2.08 -26.59 -23.79
CA PHE A 38 3.55 -26.39 -23.75
C PHE A 38 4.34 -27.69 -23.49
N GLU A 39 3.83 -28.83 -23.98
CA GLU A 39 4.54 -30.09 -23.85
C GLU A 39 5.91 -30.00 -24.56
N GLY A 40 6.96 -30.43 -23.85
CA GLY A 40 8.31 -30.40 -24.38
C GLY A 40 9.03 -29.09 -24.33
N GLU A 41 8.38 -28.05 -23.75
CA GLU A 41 8.99 -26.74 -23.62
C GLU A 41 9.44 -26.49 -22.17
N GLU A 42 10.34 -25.54 -21.99
CA GLU A 42 10.72 -25.08 -20.62
C GLU A 42 9.75 -24.00 -20.21
N VAL A 43 8.96 -24.27 -19.16
CA VAL A 43 7.97 -23.32 -18.67
C VAL A 43 8.33 -22.89 -17.26
N LYS A 44 8.42 -21.58 -17.06
CA LYS A 44 8.60 -20.95 -15.74
C LYS A 44 7.48 -19.95 -15.53
N VAL A 45 7.28 -19.56 -14.27
CA VAL A 45 6.28 -18.54 -13.93
C VAL A 45 6.91 -17.48 -13.05
N LYS A 46 6.55 -16.23 -13.29
CA LYS A 46 6.92 -15.12 -12.42
C LYS A 46 5.68 -14.29 -12.12
N GLY A 47 5.57 -13.80 -10.90
CA GLY A 47 4.41 -13.03 -10.50
C GLY A 47 4.56 -12.45 -9.11
N VAL A 48 3.50 -11.80 -8.64
CA VAL A 48 3.48 -11.19 -7.30
C VAL A 48 3.86 -12.21 -6.23
N PHE A 49 3.41 -13.46 -6.37
CA PHE A 49 3.62 -14.50 -5.36
C PHE A 49 5.09 -14.97 -5.23
N ASN A 50 5.94 -14.64 -6.17
CA ASN A 50 7.37 -15.01 -6.08
C ASN A 50 8.30 -13.83 -6.39
N ALA A 51 7.81 -12.61 -6.14
CA ALA A 51 8.56 -11.36 -6.34
C ALA A 51 9.10 -11.23 -7.78
N TRP A 52 8.33 -11.74 -8.75
CA TRP A 52 8.66 -11.72 -10.18
C TRP A 52 9.97 -12.45 -10.54
N ASN A 53 10.39 -13.39 -9.68
CA ASN A 53 11.58 -14.21 -9.91
C ASN A 53 11.16 -15.55 -10.54
N SER A 54 11.44 -15.72 -11.84
CA SER A 54 11.04 -16.92 -12.58
C SER A 54 11.76 -18.19 -12.12
N ASP A 55 12.82 -18.06 -11.33
CA ASP A 55 13.56 -19.20 -10.81
C ASP A 55 13.12 -19.62 -9.40
N ALA A 56 12.14 -18.91 -8.81
CA ALA A 56 11.73 -19.17 -7.44
C ALA A 56 10.59 -20.19 -7.31
N THR A 57 9.83 -20.43 -8.38
CA THR A 57 8.70 -21.37 -8.37
C THR A 57 8.92 -22.41 -9.44
N PHE A 58 9.06 -23.68 -9.02
CA PHE A 58 9.33 -24.78 -9.96
C PHE A 58 8.04 -25.41 -10.43
N LEU A 59 7.83 -25.42 -11.75
CA LEU A 59 6.73 -26.11 -12.39
C LEU A 59 7.19 -27.50 -12.83
N GLU A 60 6.34 -28.49 -12.68
CA GLU A 60 6.60 -29.86 -13.12
C GLU A 60 5.54 -30.30 -14.13
N TRP A 61 5.96 -30.98 -15.17
CA TRP A 61 5.06 -31.53 -16.19
C TRP A 61 4.43 -32.83 -15.68
N ASN A 62 3.10 -32.86 -15.62
CA ASN A 62 2.40 -34.06 -15.12
C ASN A 62 1.86 -34.97 -16.23
N GLY A 63 2.22 -34.70 -17.48
CA GLY A 63 1.72 -35.44 -18.65
C GLY A 63 0.63 -34.69 -19.39
N ASN A 64 0.10 -33.61 -18.81
CA ASN A 64 -1.00 -32.86 -19.39
C ASN A 64 -0.86 -31.34 -19.17
N ALA A 65 -0.23 -30.95 -18.08
CA ALA A 65 -0.04 -29.53 -17.71
C ALA A 65 1.24 -29.36 -16.92
N TRP A 66 1.76 -28.13 -16.93
CA TRP A 66 2.82 -27.69 -16.03
C TRP A 66 2.18 -27.24 -14.72
N GLU A 67 2.60 -27.79 -13.60
CA GLU A 67 1.98 -27.53 -12.31
C GLU A 67 2.98 -27.13 -11.22
N ALA A 68 2.54 -26.27 -10.30
CA ALA A 68 3.29 -25.93 -9.10
C ALA A 68 2.33 -25.76 -7.93
N PRO A 69 2.65 -26.32 -6.74
CA PRO A 69 1.89 -26.03 -5.54
C PRO A 69 2.24 -24.64 -5.03
N LEU A 70 1.22 -23.89 -4.62
CA LEU A 70 1.38 -22.56 -4.04
C LEU A 70 0.56 -22.50 -2.74
N VAL A 71 1.05 -21.72 -1.78
CA VAL A 71 0.31 -21.46 -0.52
C VAL A 71 0.15 -19.95 -0.43
N LEU A 72 -1.05 -19.46 -0.74
CA LEU A 72 -1.31 -18.03 -0.89
C LEU A 72 -2.52 -17.59 -0.05
N ALA A 73 -2.47 -16.36 0.43
CA ALA A 73 -3.64 -15.72 1.04
C ALA A 73 -4.70 -15.45 -0.03
N PRO A 74 -5.98 -15.38 0.34
CA PRO A 74 -7.01 -14.97 -0.63
C PRO A 74 -6.65 -13.60 -1.24
N GLY A 75 -6.89 -13.46 -2.54
CA GLY A 75 -6.55 -12.23 -3.25
C GLY A 75 -6.27 -12.48 -4.72
N GLU A 76 -5.85 -11.44 -5.40
CA GLU A 76 -5.50 -11.48 -6.81
C GLU A 76 -4.00 -11.29 -6.98
N TYR A 77 -3.40 -12.12 -7.83
CA TYR A 77 -1.96 -12.18 -8.04
C TYR A 77 -1.65 -12.08 -9.52
N ALA A 78 -1.07 -10.96 -9.93
CA ALA A 78 -0.62 -10.80 -11.32
C ALA A 78 0.57 -11.71 -11.59
N TYR A 79 0.59 -12.36 -12.77
CA TYR A 79 1.68 -13.25 -13.14
C TYR A 79 1.86 -13.29 -14.66
N LYS A 80 2.98 -13.88 -15.07
CA LYS A 80 3.32 -14.09 -16.48
C LYS A 80 4.13 -15.37 -16.62
N LEU A 81 4.00 -16.04 -17.75
CA LEU A 81 4.81 -17.21 -18.05
C LEU A 81 6.11 -16.78 -18.73
N VAL A 82 7.14 -17.61 -18.55
CA VAL A 82 8.39 -17.52 -19.30
C VAL A 82 8.58 -18.88 -19.99
N VAL A 83 8.38 -18.91 -21.30
CA VAL A 83 8.44 -20.15 -22.08
C VAL A 83 9.68 -20.08 -22.98
N ASN A 84 10.61 -21.02 -22.79
CA ASN A 84 11.88 -21.04 -23.49
C ASN A 84 12.61 -19.69 -23.44
N GLY A 85 12.49 -19.01 -22.27
CA GLY A 85 13.17 -17.73 -22.03
C GLY A 85 12.39 -16.50 -22.49
N GLU A 86 11.23 -16.66 -23.12
CA GLU A 86 10.42 -15.52 -23.57
C GLU A 86 9.15 -15.35 -22.73
N GLU A 87 8.82 -14.10 -22.42
CA GLU A 87 7.61 -13.77 -21.66
C GLU A 87 6.37 -13.92 -22.54
N VAL A 88 5.43 -14.74 -22.09
CA VAL A 88 4.16 -14.93 -22.77
C VAL A 88 3.02 -14.91 -21.78
N LEU A 89 1.82 -14.63 -22.24
CA LEU A 89 0.62 -14.77 -21.42
C LEU A 89 0.23 -16.25 -21.32
N ASP A 90 -0.41 -16.60 -20.21
CA ASP A 90 -0.99 -17.94 -20.04
C ASP A 90 -2.25 -18.02 -20.90
N PRO A 91 -2.23 -18.84 -21.97
CA PRO A 91 -3.40 -18.91 -22.86
C PRO A 91 -4.62 -19.58 -22.22
N SER A 92 -4.42 -20.28 -21.10
CA SER A 92 -5.53 -20.94 -20.41
C SER A 92 -6.26 -19.99 -19.44
N ASN A 93 -5.74 -18.76 -19.24
CA ASN A 93 -6.34 -17.79 -18.32
C ASN A 93 -6.66 -16.49 -19.07
N GLU A 94 -7.94 -16.24 -19.29
CA GLU A 94 -8.38 -15.05 -20.03
C GLU A 94 -8.34 -13.74 -19.22
N VAL A 95 -8.19 -13.85 -17.90
CA VAL A 95 -8.22 -12.66 -17.03
C VAL A 95 -6.85 -11.98 -17.07
N THR A 96 -6.80 -10.74 -17.52
CA THR A 96 -5.54 -9.99 -17.63
C THR A 96 -5.71 -8.57 -17.09
N VAL A 97 -4.59 -7.99 -16.66
CA VAL A 97 -4.50 -6.57 -16.24
C VAL A 97 -3.31 -5.91 -16.95
N PRO A 98 -3.40 -4.61 -17.25
CA PRO A 98 -2.24 -3.90 -17.82
C PRO A 98 -1.05 -3.94 -16.87
N ASN A 99 0.14 -4.13 -17.42
CA ASN A 99 1.37 -4.18 -16.62
C ASN A 99 2.08 -2.83 -16.48
N GLY A 100 1.51 -1.78 -17.05
CA GLY A 100 2.11 -0.44 -17.00
C GLY A 100 3.21 -0.19 -18.02
N PHE A 101 3.61 -1.22 -18.77
CA PHE A 101 4.71 -1.13 -19.75
C PHE A 101 4.24 -1.41 -21.19
N GLY A 102 2.95 -1.25 -21.43
CA GLY A 102 2.39 -1.45 -22.77
C GLY A 102 1.99 -2.89 -23.07
N SER A 103 1.98 -3.77 -22.07
CA SER A 103 1.58 -5.16 -22.20
C SER A 103 0.63 -5.53 -21.05
N PHE A 104 0.38 -6.82 -20.87
CA PHE A 104 -0.56 -7.34 -19.88
C PHE A 104 0.08 -8.44 -19.06
N ASN A 105 -0.46 -8.67 -17.86
CA ASN A 105 -0.19 -9.85 -17.03
C ASN A 105 -1.50 -10.60 -16.83
N ASN A 106 -1.43 -11.92 -16.67
CA ASN A 106 -2.60 -12.70 -16.24
C ASN A 106 -2.86 -12.46 -14.76
N VAL A 107 -4.05 -12.80 -14.28
CA VAL A 107 -4.43 -12.68 -12.87
C VAL A 107 -4.86 -14.06 -12.35
N LEU A 108 -4.17 -14.51 -11.31
CA LEU A 108 -4.54 -15.69 -10.54
C LEU A 108 -5.40 -15.22 -9.36
N THR A 109 -6.62 -15.71 -9.26
CA THR A 109 -7.52 -15.40 -8.14
C THR A 109 -7.52 -16.55 -7.15
N VAL A 110 -7.19 -16.24 -5.89
CA VAL A 110 -7.28 -17.18 -4.78
C VAL A 110 -8.51 -16.80 -3.95
N GLU A 111 -9.53 -17.63 -4.02
CA GLU A 111 -10.80 -17.36 -3.33
C GLU A 111 -10.61 -17.41 -1.81
N GLY A 112 -11.36 -16.59 -1.11
CA GLY A 112 -11.39 -16.59 0.35
C GLY A 112 -12.06 -17.84 0.90
N GLY A 113 -11.82 -18.14 2.15
CA GLY A 113 -12.56 -19.16 2.88
C GLY A 113 -14.03 -18.76 2.97
N GLY A 114 -14.92 -19.68 2.76
CA GLY A 114 -16.35 -19.38 2.85
C GLY A 114 -16.70 -18.83 4.24
N GLY A 115 -17.38 -17.72 4.27
CA GLY A 115 -17.78 -17.05 5.51
C GLY A 115 -17.99 -15.58 5.29
N GLU A 116 -18.73 -14.97 6.18
CA GLU A 116 -19.03 -13.54 6.10
C GLU A 116 -17.81 -12.70 6.47
N ALA A 117 -17.64 -11.59 5.77
CA ALA A 117 -16.59 -10.63 6.05
C ALA A 117 -16.80 -9.96 7.42
N PRO A 118 -15.73 -9.37 8.02
CA PRO A 118 -15.90 -8.60 9.23
C PRO A 118 -16.89 -7.46 9.03
N VAL A 119 -17.79 -7.31 10.00
CA VAL A 119 -18.73 -6.19 10.04
C VAL A 119 -17.96 -4.96 10.56
N ALA A 120 -18.27 -3.80 10.01
CA ALA A 120 -17.66 -2.55 10.47
C ALA A 120 -17.99 -2.31 11.94
N ILE A 121 -17.00 -1.85 12.69
CA ILE A 121 -17.18 -1.45 14.10
C ILE A 121 -17.43 0.05 14.09
N ASP A 122 -18.57 0.48 14.56
CA ASP A 122 -18.95 1.90 14.56
C ASP A 122 -18.77 2.51 15.96
N PHE A 123 -18.00 3.58 16.03
CA PHE A 123 -17.86 4.35 17.27
C PHE A 123 -19.18 5.06 17.56
N GLN A 124 -19.60 5.03 18.80
CA GLN A 124 -20.87 5.62 19.23
C GLN A 124 -20.66 6.85 20.10
N PHE A 125 -20.00 6.67 21.24
CA PHE A 125 -19.81 7.78 22.21
C PHE A 125 -18.78 7.39 23.28
N VAL A 126 -18.44 8.36 24.10
CA VAL A 126 -17.65 8.14 25.31
C VAL A 126 -18.58 8.28 26.52
N HIS A 127 -18.51 7.33 27.44
CA HIS A 127 -19.33 7.36 28.65
C HIS A 127 -18.52 6.83 29.83
N GLU A 128 -18.45 7.62 30.90
CA GLU A 128 -17.74 7.24 32.14
C GLU A 128 -16.32 6.71 31.92
N GLY A 129 -15.56 7.37 31.03
CA GLY A 129 -14.18 6.99 30.76
C GLY A 129 -14.02 5.75 29.90
N ALA A 130 -15.08 5.33 29.21
CA ALA A 130 -15.02 4.20 28.29
C ALA A 130 -15.51 4.59 26.90
N LEU A 131 -14.83 4.07 25.89
CA LEU A 131 -15.27 4.18 24.50
C LEU A 131 -16.35 3.13 24.24
N ARG A 132 -17.44 3.53 23.59
CA ARG A 132 -18.51 2.62 23.22
C ARG A 132 -18.58 2.47 21.71
N PHE A 133 -18.72 1.22 21.26
CA PHE A 133 -18.81 0.85 19.84
C PHE A 133 -20.02 -0.04 19.60
N SER A 134 -20.44 -0.12 18.35
CA SER A 134 -21.55 -0.99 17.92
C SER A 134 -21.28 -2.46 18.24
N SER A 135 -22.34 -3.23 18.35
CA SER A 135 -22.25 -4.69 18.49
C SER A 135 -21.73 -5.30 17.19
N ILE A 136 -21.02 -6.42 17.30
CA ILE A 136 -20.48 -7.19 16.19
C ILE A 136 -20.80 -8.66 16.40
N PRO A 137 -20.75 -9.49 15.34
CA PRO A 137 -21.00 -10.93 15.47
C PRO A 137 -20.08 -11.60 16.50
N GLU A 138 -20.59 -12.63 17.17
CA GLU A 138 -19.83 -13.36 18.20
C GLU A 138 -18.53 -13.96 17.66
N ASP A 139 -18.54 -14.38 16.40
CA ASP A 139 -17.39 -15.01 15.75
C ASP A 139 -16.37 -13.98 15.20
N GLN A 140 -16.63 -12.69 15.36
CA GLN A 140 -15.69 -11.64 14.94
C GLN A 140 -14.77 -11.28 16.10
N GLU A 141 -13.46 -11.38 15.87
CA GLU A 141 -12.45 -11.06 16.88
C GLU A 141 -12.09 -9.58 16.87
N VAL A 142 -11.78 -9.05 18.05
CA VAL A 142 -11.31 -7.68 18.23
C VAL A 142 -10.14 -7.67 19.20
N LEU A 143 -9.11 -6.89 18.88
CA LEU A 143 -8.01 -6.56 19.81
C LEU A 143 -7.94 -5.04 19.96
N ALA A 144 -7.71 -4.58 21.18
CA ALA A 144 -7.50 -3.16 21.45
C ALA A 144 -6.13 -2.94 22.08
N PHE A 145 -5.49 -1.84 21.72
CA PHE A 145 -4.20 -1.41 22.25
C PHE A 145 -4.29 0.02 22.73
N PHE A 146 -3.58 0.29 23.83
CA PHE A 146 -3.29 1.65 24.26
C PHE A 146 -1.79 1.84 24.06
N ASN A 147 -1.42 2.72 23.12
CA ASN A 147 -0.04 2.84 22.66
C ASN A 147 0.51 1.45 22.29
N ASN A 148 1.49 0.94 23.01
CA ASN A 148 2.12 -0.34 22.71
C ASN A 148 1.70 -1.46 23.68
N ARG A 149 0.53 -1.34 24.31
CA ARG A 149 0.06 -2.28 25.31
C ARG A 149 -1.34 -2.76 24.97
N VAL A 150 -1.56 -4.08 24.97
CA VAL A 150 -2.89 -4.65 24.77
C VAL A 150 -3.78 -4.29 25.95
N ILE A 151 -5.04 -3.91 25.69
CA ILE A 151 -6.03 -3.59 26.72
C ILE A 151 -7.29 -4.39 26.47
N ASP A 152 -8.12 -4.49 27.51
CA ASP A 152 -9.33 -5.32 27.44
C ASP A 152 -10.43 -4.71 26.61
N VAL A 153 -11.16 -5.55 25.88
CA VAL A 153 -12.40 -5.23 25.21
C VAL A 153 -13.51 -6.00 25.90
N VAL A 154 -14.52 -5.29 26.39
CA VAL A 154 -15.69 -5.90 27.02
C VAL A 154 -16.84 -5.92 26.02
N ARG A 155 -17.46 -7.10 25.85
CA ARG A 155 -18.67 -7.24 25.02
C ARG A 155 -19.88 -7.34 25.93
N ASP A 156 -20.94 -6.62 25.56
CA ASP A 156 -22.23 -6.74 26.24
C ASP A 156 -23.37 -6.68 25.22
N GLU A 157 -24.60 -6.63 25.69
CA GLU A 157 -25.79 -6.65 24.82
C GLU A 157 -25.86 -5.42 23.90
N ASP A 158 -25.25 -4.32 24.32
CA ASP A 158 -25.31 -3.05 23.59
C ASP A 158 -24.10 -2.82 22.66
N GLY A 159 -23.09 -3.65 22.74
CA GLY A 159 -21.91 -3.52 21.86
C GLY A 159 -20.58 -3.79 22.56
N LEU A 160 -19.56 -3.02 22.17
CA LEU A 160 -18.20 -3.14 22.73
C LEU A 160 -17.90 -1.95 23.61
N SER A 161 -17.16 -2.20 24.69
CA SER A 161 -16.72 -1.16 25.62
C SER A 161 -15.20 -1.31 25.83
N ILE A 162 -14.49 -0.18 25.77
CA ILE A 162 -13.05 -0.14 26.00
C ILE A 162 -12.77 0.98 26.99
N ALA A 163 -12.34 0.61 28.21
CA ALA A 163 -11.99 1.62 29.22
C ALA A 163 -10.71 2.34 28.82
N ILE A 164 -10.72 3.67 28.91
CA ILE A 164 -9.52 4.46 28.69
C ILE A 164 -8.61 4.25 29.91
N PRO A 165 -7.36 3.76 29.74
CA PRO A 165 -6.49 3.52 30.88
C PRO A 165 -6.24 4.79 31.69
N ALA A 166 -6.17 4.65 33.02
CA ALA A 166 -5.98 5.80 33.91
C ALA A 166 -4.68 6.57 33.59
N ASP A 167 -3.62 5.85 33.22
CA ASP A 167 -2.34 6.49 32.88
C ASP A 167 -2.38 7.27 31.55
N ALA A 168 -3.49 7.20 30.80
CA ALA A 168 -3.64 8.03 29.61
C ALA A 168 -3.57 9.52 29.94
N GLN A 169 -3.96 9.91 31.15
CA GLN A 169 -3.92 11.28 31.59
C GLN A 169 -2.49 11.84 31.72
N GLU A 170 -1.48 10.98 31.71
CA GLU A 170 -0.08 11.40 31.81
C GLU A 170 0.52 11.79 30.45
N TRP A 171 -0.21 11.54 29.36
CA TRP A 171 0.30 11.72 28.01
C TRP A 171 -0.43 12.84 27.29
N GLU A 172 0.32 13.83 26.79
CA GLU A 172 -0.25 14.88 25.95
C GLU A 172 -0.91 14.27 24.71
N ARG A 173 -0.28 13.21 24.14
CA ARG A 173 -0.87 12.50 23.02
C ARG A 173 -0.66 11.00 23.22
N ALA A 174 -1.75 10.24 23.11
CA ALA A 174 -1.75 8.79 23.17
C ALA A 174 -2.80 8.27 22.21
N TRP A 175 -2.79 6.97 21.92
CA TRP A 175 -3.71 6.37 20.97
C TRP A 175 -4.30 5.09 21.51
N ILE A 176 -5.60 4.90 21.25
CA ILE A 176 -6.24 3.59 21.34
C ILE A 176 -6.45 3.10 19.93
N ARG A 177 -6.06 1.87 19.66
CA ARG A 177 -6.17 1.27 18.35
C ARG A 177 -6.91 -0.06 18.43
N LEU A 178 -7.91 -0.25 17.55
CA LEU A 178 -8.67 -1.49 17.45
C LEU A 178 -8.36 -2.18 16.14
N TYR A 179 -8.21 -3.49 16.23
CA TYR A 179 -8.09 -4.36 15.06
C TYR A 179 -9.21 -5.39 15.12
N THR A 180 -9.71 -5.83 13.96
CA THR A 180 -10.77 -6.82 13.90
C THR A 180 -10.50 -7.82 12.77
N ALA A 181 -11.01 -9.04 12.96
CA ALA A 181 -10.89 -10.11 11.96
C ALA A 181 -12.07 -11.06 12.09
N ARG A 182 -12.46 -11.67 10.98
CA ARG A 182 -13.53 -12.66 10.93
C ARG A 182 -13.36 -13.57 9.71
N ASN A 183 -13.48 -14.87 9.90
CA ASN A 183 -13.43 -15.86 8.81
C ASN A 183 -12.19 -15.73 7.92
N GLY A 184 -11.02 -15.51 8.53
CA GLY A 184 -9.76 -15.40 7.79
C GLY A 184 -9.53 -14.07 7.10
N GLN A 185 -10.40 -13.09 7.33
CA GLN A 185 -10.32 -11.76 6.73
C GLN A 185 -10.10 -10.72 7.81
N GLN A 186 -9.19 -9.78 7.56
CA GLN A 186 -8.95 -8.65 8.45
C GLN A 186 -9.91 -7.52 8.08
N GLY A 187 -10.57 -6.93 9.07
CA GLY A 187 -11.44 -5.78 8.86
C GLY A 187 -10.70 -4.47 8.98
N GLY A 188 -11.43 -3.38 8.86
CA GLY A 188 -10.88 -2.04 9.06
C GLY A 188 -10.47 -1.83 10.51
N ASP A 189 -9.42 -1.03 10.71
CA ASP A 189 -8.96 -0.69 12.06
C ASP A 189 -9.36 0.74 12.44
N TRP A 190 -9.41 0.99 13.73
CA TRP A 190 -9.65 2.33 14.29
C TRP A 190 -8.38 2.85 14.94
N LEU A 191 -8.09 4.11 14.72
CA LEU A 191 -7.06 4.84 15.46
C LEU A 191 -7.74 6.02 16.17
N ILE A 192 -7.71 6.01 17.50
CA ILE A 192 -8.42 6.99 18.32
C ILE A 192 -7.38 7.79 19.10
N PRO A 193 -7.15 9.06 18.72
CA PRO A 193 -6.19 9.90 19.44
C PRO A 193 -6.78 10.43 20.73
N LEU A 194 -5.93 10.52 21.76
CA LEU A 194 -6.28 11.06 23.08
C LEU A 194 -5.38 12.25 23.40
N ASN A 195 -5.95 13.23 24.08
CA ASN A 195 -5.22 14.38 24.62
C ASN A 195 -5.38 14.34 26.15
N PHE A 196 -4.31 13.97 26.87
CA PHE A 196 -4.34 13.79 28.33
C PHE A 196 -5.55 12.93 28.77
N GLY A 197 -5.79 11.84 28.01
CA GLY A 197 -6.87 10.89 28.31
C GLY A 197 -8.24 11.26 27.76
N GLU A 198 -8.40 12.47 27.21
CA GLU A 198 -9.66 12.89 26.59
C GLU A 198 -9.63 12.51 25.10
N VAL A 199 -10.72 11.91 24.62
CA VAL A 199 -10.82 11.50 23.22
C VAL A 199 -10.89 12.73 22.32
N ILE A 200 -10.04 12.79 21.31
CA ILE A 200 -10.11 13.86 20.30
C ILE A 200 -11.20 13.48 19.29
N ILE A 201 -12.25 14.29 19.25
CA ILE A 201 -13.40 14.07 18.34
C ILE A 201 -13.32 15.02 17.15
N ASP A 202 -12.77 16.21 17.34
CA ASP A 202 -12.65 17.21 16.28
C ASP A 202 -11.24 17.18 15.71
N THR A 203 -11.12 16.96 14.40
CA THR A 203 -9.82 16.91 13.70
C THR A 203 -9.03 18.22 13.81
N LYS A 204 -9.69 19.34 14.16
CA LYS A 204 -9.01 20.61 14.40
C LYS A 204 -8.07 20.56 15.60
N GLU A 205 -8.25 19.59 16.48
CA GLU A 205 -7.39 19.39 17.66
C GLU A 205 -6.13 18.60 17.32
N LEU A 206 -6.05 18.01 16.12
CA LEU A 206 -4.85 17.33 15.63
C LEU A 206 -3.86 18.36 15.09
N ASP A 207 -2.57 18.09 15.22
CA ASP A 207 -1.53 18.99 14.73
C ASP A 207 -0.56 18.25 13.79
N ARG A 208 0.48 18.96 13.34
CA ARG A 208 1.45 18.41 12.39
C ARG A 208 2.27 17.25 12.97
N LYS A 209 2.23 17.05 14.28
CA LYS A 209 2.96 15.95 14.92
C LYS A 209 2.13 14.67 14.97
N ASP A 210 0.85 14.73 14.62
CA ASP A 210 -0.05 13.57 14.65
C ASP A 210 0.11 12.72 13.39
N TRP A 211 1.31 12.18 13.19
CA TRP A 211 1.68 11.40 12.00
C TRP A 211 0.75 10.21 11.74
N HIS A 212 0.24 9.60 12.82
CA HIS A 212 -0.63 8.42 12.70
C HIS A 212 -1.97 8.75 12.06
N THR A 213 -2.36 10.01 12.02
CA THR A 213 -3.62 10.45 11.40
C THR A 213 -3.41 11.01 10.00
N SER A 214 -2.19 10.90 9.46
CA SER A 214 -1.88 11.40 8.12
C SER A 214 -2.56 10.55 7.06
N ILE A 215 -3.30 11.21 6.17
CA ILE A 215 -3.83 10.62 4.96
C ILE A 215 -2.97 11.18 3.83
N MET A 216 -2.07 10.36 3.35
CA MET A 216 -1.00 10.81 2.46
C MET A 216 -1.32 10.56 0.99
N TYR A 217 -1.11 11.56 0.16
CA TYR A 217 -1.16 11.44 -1.29
C TYR A 217 0.27 11.53 -1.82
N PHE A 218 0.73 10.50 -2.51
CA PHE A 218 2.01 10.57 -3.22
C PHE A 218 1.77 11.09 -4.62
N ALA A 219 2.49 12.13 -5.00
CA ALA A 219 2.44 12.68 -6.36
C ALA A 219 3.82 12.63 -7.02
N MET A 220 3.90 11.97 -8.16
CA MET A 220 5.07 12.11 -9.03
C MET A 220 4.87 13.41 -9.81
N VAL A 221 5.67 14.42 -9.48
CA VAL A 221 5.47 15.80 -9.97
C VAL A 221 5.30 15.85 -11.49
N ASP A 222 6.21 15.19 -12.23
CA ASP A 222 6.19 15.19 -13.68
C ASP A 222 4.87 14.67 -14.28
N ARG A 223 4.17 13.79 -13.56
CA ARG A 223 2.99 13.07 -14.06
C ARG A 223 1.68 13.61 -13.49
N PHE A 224 1.75 14.59 -12.60
CA PHE A 224 0.58 15.02 -11.86
C PHE A 224 -0.22 16.09 -12.61
N PHE A 225 0.35 17.27 -12.84
CA PHE A 225 -0.35 18.34 -13.54
C PHE A 225 0.63 19.37 -14.06
N ASN A 226 0.52 19.74 -15.34
CA ASN A 226 1.35 20.75 -15.98
C ASN A 226 0.73 22.13 -15.75
N GLY A 227 1.32 22.92 -14.87
CA GLY A 227 0.82 24.26 -14.56
C GLY A 227 1.55 25.37 -15.31
N ASN A 228 2.75 25.07 -15.82
CA ASN A 228 3.58 26.06 -16.51
C ASN A 228 4.23 25.45 -17.76
N PRO A 229 3.49 25.38 -18.89
CA PRO A 229 4.07 24.76 -20.09
C PRO A 229 5.35 25.41 -20.63
N LYS A 230 5.75 26.56 -20.10
CA LYS A 230 6.98 27.21 -20.55
C LYS A 230 8.24 26.51 -20.05
N ASN A 231 8.13 25.69 -19.00
CA ASN A 231 9.28 24.95 -18.48
C ASN A 231 9.38 23.53 -19.09
N ASP A 232 8.47 23.14 -19.97
CA ASP A 232 8.47 21.84 -20.60
C ASP A 232 9.72 21.64 -21.46
N GLN A 233 10.60 20.74 -21.02
CA GLN A 233 11.83 20.43 -21.75
C GLN A 233 12.11 18.93 -21.72
N PRO A 234 11.35 18.14 -22.49
CA PRO A 234 11.65 16.71 -22.57
C PRO A 234 13.02 16.50 -23.22
N VAL A 235 13.68 15.41 -22.84
CA VAL A 235 14.98 15.07 -23.41
C VAL A 235 14.83 14.78 -24.91
N GLN A 236 15.68 15.41 -25.71
CA GLN A 236 15.67 15.24 -27.18
C GLN A 236 16.57 14.09 -27.58
N ASP A 237 16.06 12.86 -27.40
CA ASP A 237 16.82 11.64 -27.68
C ASP A 237 15.81 10.58 -28.16
N SER A 238 15.99 10.13 -29.41
CA SER A 238 15.07 9.15 -30.03
C SER A 238 15.12 7.78 -29.35
N ALA A 239 16.12 7.50 -28.52
CA ALA A 239 16.20 6.27 -27.74
C ALA A 239 15.31 6.30 -26.50
N VAL A 240 14.71 7.45 -26.17
CA VAL A 240 13.81 7.59 -25.02
C VAL A 240 12.36 7.40 -25.49
N HIS A 241 11.72 6.35 -25.01
CA HIS A 241 10.30 6.14 -25.28
C HIS A 241 9.51 7.32 -24.65
N PRO A 242 8.46 7.83 -25.33
CA PRO A 242 7.71 8.97 -24.78
C PRO A 242 7.24 8.79 -23.33
N ARG A 243 6.84 7.59 -22.92
CA ARG A 243 6.44 7.32 -21.53
C ARG A 243 7.60 7.38 -20.52
N ALA A 244 8.83 7.28 -21.00
CA ALA A 244 10.04 7.35 -20.16
C ALA A 244 10.67 8.74 -20.20
N ASN A 245 9.95 9.73 -20.73
CA ASN A 245 10.42 11.10 -20.81
C ASN A 245 9.54 12.02 -19.96
N TYR A 246 9.97 13.26 -19.79
CA TYR A 246 9.20 14.26 -19.06
C TYR A 246 7.85 14.52 -19.75
N GLN A 247 6.79 14.66 -18.95
CA GLN A 247 5.43 14.93 -19.40
C GLN A 247 4.94 16.32 -19.01
N GLY A 248 5.78 17.09 -18.30
CA GLY A 248 5.51 18.51 -18.05
C GLY A 248 4.85 18.84 -16.72
N GLY A 249 4.56 17.85 -15.88
CA GLY A 249 4.04 18.16 -14.54
C GLY A 249 5.08 18.93 -13.73
N ASP A 250 4.62 19.88 -12.92
CA ASP A 250 5.52 20.81 -12.21
C ASP A 250 4.92 21.32 -10.90
N ILE A 251 5.71 22.12 -10.17
CA ILE A 251 5.29 22.66 -8.86
C ILE A 251 4.17 23.69 -9.03
N GLU A 252 4.15 24.43 -10.14
CA GLU A 252 3.04 25.34 -10.40
C GLU A 252 1.73 24.57 -10.55
N GLY A 253 1.78 23.39 -11.20
CA GLY A 253 0.62 22.50 -11.30
C GLY A 253 0.16 22.00 -9.96
N MET A 254 1.12 21.61 -9.08
CA MET A 254 0.79 21.21 -7.71
C MET A 254 0.10 22.35 -6.96
N ARG A 255 0.64 23.57 -7.09
CA ARG A 255 0.10 24.76 -6.43
C ARG A 255 -1.33 25.04 -6.89
N GLN A 256 -1.58 24.94 -8.19
CA GLN A 256 -2.91 25.14 -8.76
C GLN A 256 -3.91 24.13 -8.19
N LYS A 257 -3.52 22.86 -8.13
CA LYS A 257 -4.42 21.81 -7.61
C LYS A 257 -4.65 21.95 -6.09
N LEU A 258 -3.67 22.44 -5.35
CA LEU A 258 -3.88 22.79 -3.93
C LEU A 258 -4.91 23.91 -3.83
N ALA A 259 -4.76 24.99 -4.62
CA ALA A 259 -5.65 26.13 -4.57
C ALA A 259 -7.08 25.79 -4.98
N GLU A 260 -7.24 24.83 -5.90
CA GLU A 260 -8.55 24.39 -6.36
C GLU A 260 -9.28 23.49 -5.36
N GLY A 261 -8.62 23.04 -4.29
CA GLY A 261 -9.20 22.12 -3.32
C GLY A 261 -9.20 20.66 -3.75
N TYR A 262 -8.39 20.29 -4.73
CA TYR A 262 -8.31 18.90 -5.22
C TYR A 262 -8.00 17.91 -4.06
N PHE A 263 -7.04 18.27 -3.22
CA PHE A 263 -6.62 17.41 -2.12
C PHE A 263 -7.64 17.42 -0.97
N ASP A 264 -8.34 18.53 -0.79
CA ASP A 264 -9.42 18.61 0.20
C ASP A 264 -10.58 17.68 -0.19
N ALA A 265 -10.91 17.63 -1.49
CA ALA A 265 -11.96 16.74 -1.99
C ALA A 265 -11.61 15.27 -1.78
N LEU A 266 -10.31 14.95 -1.72
CA LEU A 266 -9.83 13.59 -1.45
C LEU A 266 -9.64 13.34 0.06
N HIS A 267 -9.91 14.34 0.89
CA HIS A 267 -9.69 14.27 2.34
C HIS A 267 -8.24 13.95 2.72
N THR A 268 -7.28 14.35 1.90
CA THR A 268 -5.85 14.16 2.22
C THR A 268 -5.32 15.36 2.98
N ASN A 269 -4.43 15.09 3.93
CA ASN A 269 -3.83 16.15 4.75
C ASN A 269 -2.31 16.18 4.68
N THR A 270 -1.72 15.30 3.89
CA THR A 270 -0.26 15.18 3.77
C THR A 270 0.09 14.91 2.30
N LEU A 271 1.02 15.67 1.74
CA LEU A 271 1.53 15.44 0.40
C LEU A 271 2.96 14.94 0.46
N TRP A 272 3.25 13.86 -0.23
CA TRP A 272 4.60 13.38 -0.50
C TRP A 272 4.83 13.55 -2.00
N ILE A 273 5.74 14.42 -2.38
CA ILE A 273 6.05 14.62 -3.79
C ILE A 273 7.36 13.92 -4.15
N SER A 274 7.49 13.51 -5.42
CA SER A 274 8.77 12.99 -5.91
C SER A 274 9.83 14.09 -5.81
N PRO A 275 11.13 13.75 -5.71
CA PRO A 275 12.17 14.77 -5.57
C PRO A 275 12.16 15.75 -6.74
N ILE A 276 12.39 17.01 -6.41
CA ILE A 276 12.35 18.11 -7.39
C ILE A 276 13.72 18.75 -7.62
N THR A 277 14.78 18.18 -7.04
CA THR A 277 16.14 18.66 -7.26
C THR A 277 16.62 18.33 -8.67
N GLN A 278 17.63 19.06 -9.15
CA GLN A 278 18.09 18.96 -10.54
C GLN A 278 18.54 17.54 -10.91
N ASN A 279 17.93 16.99 -11.94
CA ASN A 279 18.25 15.69 -12.54
C ASN A 279 19.09 15.89 -13.81
N PRO A 280 19.69 14.81 -14.38
CA PRO A 280 20.51 14.94 -15.59
C PRO A 280 19.73 15.52 -16.77
N GLU A 281 20.43 16.22 -17.64
CA GLU A 281 19.85 16.79 -18.87
C GLU A 281 19.67 15.72 -19.96
N ASN A 282 20.42 14.62 -19.86
CA ASN A 282 20.41 13.53 -20.84
C ASN A 282 19.69 12.31 -20.32
N ALA A 283 19.48 11.34 -21.19
CA ALA A 283 18.85 10.06 -20.84
C ALA A 283 19.92 9.04 -20.44
N TRP A 284 19.56 8.13 -19.52
CA TRP A 284 20.47 7.11 -18.99
C TRP A 284 19.74 5.79 -18.80
N GLY A 285 20.53 4.73 -18.56
CA GLY A 285 19.97 3.40 -18.35
C GLY A 285 19.49 2.77 -19.65
N LEU A 286 18.99 1.57 -19.54
CA LEU A 286 18.43 0.85 -20.69
C LEU A 286 17.45 -0.20 -20.21
N TRP A 287 16.23 -0.16 -20.74
CA TRP A 287 15.24 -1.21 -20.54
C TRP A 287 15.10 -1.98 -21.85
N ASN A 288 15.32 -3.30 -21.78
CA ASN A 288 15.22 -4.17 -22.95
C ASN A 288 14.62 -5.55 -22.59
N GLN A 289 13.83 -5.60 -21.52
CA GLN A 289 13.29 -6.87 -21.00
C GLN A 289 11.77 -6.92 -21.21
N GLY A 290 11.35 -7.07 -22.45
CA GLY A 290 9.94 -7.11 -22.80
C GLY A 290 9.34 -5.71 -22.95
N GLY A 291 8.56 -5.53 -23.98
CA GLY A 291 8.02 -4.22 -24.34
C GLY A 291 9.02 -3.39 -25.12
N PRO A 292 8.82 -2.07 -25.19
CA PRO A 292 9.72 -1.22 -25.97
C PRO A 292 11.10 -1.11 -25.34
N VAL A 293 12.13 -1.08 -26.17
CA VAL A 293 13.50 -0.80 -25.73
C VAL A 293 13.59 0.73 -25.50
N SER A 294 14.11 1.13 -24.36
CA SER A 294 14.16 2.55 -24.01
C SER A 294 15.30 2.87 -23.05
N THR A 295 15.92 4.05 -23.23
CA THR A 295 16.65 4.73 -22.20
C THR A 295 15.64 5.62 -21.42
N PHE A 296 16.08 6.28 -20.36
CA PHE A 296 15.17 7.03 -19.47
C PHE A 296 15.69 8.45 -19.22
N SER A 297 14.80 9.42 -19.21
CA SER A 297 15.08 10.74 -18.64
C SER A 297 14.92 10.65 -17.10
N GLY A 298 15.31 11.71 -16.40
CA GLY A 298 15.16 11.80 -14.94
C GLY A 298 13.77 12.28 -14.49
N TYR A 299 12.72 12.02 -15.29
CA TYR A 299 11.37 12.53 -15.03
C TYR A 299 10.83 12.19 -13.63
N HIS A 300 11.29 11.08 -13.06
CA HIS A 300 10.85 10.62 -11.74
C HIS A 300 11.49 11.40 -10.57
N GLY A 301 12.55 12.19 -10.84
CA GLY A 301 13.19 13.00 -9.82
C GLY A 301 14.26 12.31 -8.97
N TYR A 302 14.44 10.99 -9.12
CA TYR A 302 15.28 10.20 -8.21
C TYR A 302 16.76 10.08 -8.64
N TRP A 303 17.19 10.86 -9.63
CA TRP A 303 18.60 10.90 -10.06
C TRP A 303 19.23 12.28 -9.82
N PRO A 304 19.22 12.81 -8.59
CA PRO A 304 19.68 14.18 -8.38
C PRO A 304 21.16 14.34 -8.69
N ILE A 305 21.51 15.34 -9.50
CA ILE A 305 22.89 15.75 -9.75
C ILE A 305 23.26 17.03 -8.98
N SER A 306 22.27 17.64 -8.33
CA SER A 306 22.46 18.79 -7.45
C SER A 306 21.39 18.75 -6.37
N ASN A 307 21.79 18.98 -5.12
CA ASN A 307 20.86 19.02 -3.99
C ASN A 307 20.53 20.45 -3.55
N ILE A 308 21.03 21.46 -4.28
CA ILE A 308 20.91 22.86 -3.87
C ILE A 308 20.06 23.71 -4.82
N LYS A 309 19.53 23.11 -5.89
CA LYS A 309 18.63 23.83 -6.78
C LYS A 309 17.54 22.90 -7.30
N PRO A 310 16.35 23.44 -7.58
CA PRO A 310 15.31 22.63 -8.22
C PRO A 310 15.66 22.34 -9.68
N ASP A 311 15.12 21.26 -10.21
CA ASP A 311 15.18 20.98 -11.65
C ASP A 311 14.34 22.02 -12.37
N HIS A 312 14.91 22.67 -13.38
CA HIS A 312 14.26 23.75 -14.10
C HIS A 312 12.94 23.29 -14.79
N ARG A 313 12.78 21.99 -15.01
CA ARG A 313 11.54 21.43 -15.58
C ARG A 313 10.45 21.28 -14.52
N PHE A 314 10.80 21.29 -13.23
CA PHE A 314 9.83 21.16 -12.15
C PHE A 314 9.51 22.50 -11.49
N ALA A 315 10.47 23.41 -11.36
CA ALA A 315 10.22 24.70 -10.72
C ALA A 315 11.39 25.66 -10.87
N SER A 316 11.08 26.95 -10.88
CA SER A 316 12.09 27.96 -10.49
C SER A 316 12.12 28.04 -8.96
N PRO A 317 13.19 28.65 -8.39
CA PRO A 317 13.20 28.88 -6.93
C PRO A 317 11.98 29.68 -6.45
N GLU A 318 11.52 30.64 -7.25
CA GLU A 318 10.38 31.48 -6.91
C GLU A 318 9.08 30.68 -6.89
N GLU A 319 8.86 29.81 -7.89
CA GLU A 319 7.71 28.94 -7.93
C GLU A 319 7.69 27.96 -6.74
N LEU A 320 8.86 27.48 -6.36
CA LEU A 320 8.97 26.58 -5.22
C LEU A 320 8.56 27.27 -3.92
N HIS A 321 9.00 28.51 -3.72
CA HIS A 321 8.56 29.32 -2.59
C HIS A 321 7.05 29.51 -2.54
N UNK A 322 6.54 29.60 -3.65
CA UNK A 322 5.19 29.79 -3.76
C UNK A 322 4.42 28.65 -3.44
N UNK A 323 4.90 27.81 -3.86
CA UNK A 323 4.35 26.65 -3.72
C UNK A 323 4.18 26.33 -2.52
#